data_6667512d65022a2b58c57ba63d55c720
#
_entry.id   6667512d65022a2b58c57ba63d55c720
#
_cell.length_a   1.000
_cell.length_b   1.000
_cell.length_c   1.000
_cell.angle_alpha   90.00
_cell.angle_beta   90.00
_cell.angle_gamma   90.00
#
_symmetry.space_group_name_H-M   'P 1'
#
loop_
_entity.id
_entity.type
_entity.pdbx_description
1 polymer ?
#
loop_
_entity_poly.entity_id
_entity_poly.type
_entity_poly.pdbx_seq_one_letter_code
_entity_poly.pdbx_strand_id
1 'polypeptide(L)'
;MSLRDPAARSALGSHLQAELTGRDDPVPQSPVSESWRDFIYAEIWSRPGLDRRARFLIALASAAGADAPADRLDGYVRGALATGVLTQAELREAALHVAVYSGWDKGGAIDAAIDRIEAEQGMPPALLAPIRAEPWDAQQRMEQGFAEFRAVMTFDGPRVGNGLPYLQDGILNFVFGEMWCRPGLDQRSRRFLTLVGVADSAATVPIASHFHAAMASDNCTAAELNEFVLQYAVQAGWPKASVIQGVVLEMAGKVAKGLAWNEREEGR
;
A
#
# COMPACT_ATOMS: atom_id res chain seq x y z
N MET A 1 20.82 -2.95 -17.41
CA MET A 1 19.70 -3.90 -17.60
C MET A 1 19.94 -4.60 -18.92
N SER A 2 20.21 -5.90 -18.93
CA SER A 2 20.30 -6.64 -20.19
C SER A 2 18.91 -6.80 -20.77
N LEU A 3 18.75 -6.48 -22.06
CA LEU A 3 17.52 -6.80 -22.78
C LEU A 3 17.35 -8.33 -22.75
N ARG A 4 16.22 -8.78 -22.20
CA ARG A 4 15.92 -10.21 -22.19
C ARG A 4 15.48 -10.65 -23.57
N ASP A 5 15.88 -11.86 -23.95
CA ASP A 5 15.32 -12.52 -25.11
C ASP A 5 13.79 -12.57 -25.00
N PRO A 6 13.02 -12.23 -26.06
CA PRO A 6 11.57 -12.17 -25.99
C PRO A 6 10.92 -13.49 -25.55
N ALA A 7 11.41 -14.64 -26.00
CA ALA A 7 10.87 -15.94 -25.62
C ALA A 7 11.15 -16.26 -24.15
N ALA A 8 12.36 -15.98 -23.67
CA ALA A 8 12.73 -16.14 -22.27
C ALA A 8 11.94 -15.18 -21.35
N ARG A 9 11.69 -13.94 -21.80
CA ARG A 9 10.85 -12.98 -21.09
C ARG A 9 9.42 -13.48 -20.96
N SER A 10 8.80 -13.93 -22.06
CA SER A 10 7.44 -14.47 -22.06
C SER A 10 7.32 -15.72 -21.17
N ALA A 11 8.30 -16.62 -21.21
CA ALA A 11 8.32 -17.80 -20.35
C ALA A 11 8.40 -17.42 -18.85
N LEU A 12 9.26 -16.44 -18.50
CA LEU A 12 9.34 -15.92 -17.13
C LEU A 12 8.04 -15.24 -16.72
N GLY A 13 7.42 -14.47 -17.62
CA GLY A 13 6.16 -13.78 -17.37
C GLY A 13 5.03 -14.74 -17.08
N SER A 14 4.86 -15.78 -17.89
CA SER A 14 3.87 -16.83 -17.67
C SER A 14 4.09 -17.55 -16.33
N HIS A 15 5.33 -17.92 -16.03
CA HIS A 15 5.67 -18.56 -14.77
C HIS A 15 5.31 -17.67 -13.56
N LEU A 16 5.73 -16.40 -13.57
CA LEU A 16 5.45 -15.48 -12.48
C LEU A 16 3.96 -15.13 -12.37
N GLN A 17 3.26 -14.99 -13.50
CA GLN A 17 1.82 -14.75 -13.48
C GLN A 17 1.08 -15.91 -12.81
N ALA A 18 1.38 -17.15 -13.18
CA ALA A 18 0.79 -18.32 -12.55
C ALA A 18 1.10 -18.40 -11.05
N GLU A 19 2.37 -18.19 -10.66
CA GLU A 19 2.80 -18.17 -9.25
C GLU A 19 2.08 -17.08 -8.45
N LEU A 20 2.01 -15.86 -8.99
CA LEU A 20 1.53 -14.66 -8.29
C LEU A 20 0.00 -14.48 -8.34
N THR A 21 -0.70 -15.26 -9.15
CA THR A 21 -2.18 -15.27 -9.19
C THR A 21 -2.78 -16.59 -8.71
N GLY A 22 -1.95 -17.62 -8.52
CA GLY A 22 -2.39 -18.95 -8.14
C GLY A 22 -3.24 -19.66 -9.21
N ARG A 23 -3.11 -19.23 -10.46
CA ARG A 23 -3.84 -19.83 -11.62
C ARG A 23 -2.92 -20.00 -12.82
N ASP A 24 -3.16 -21.04 -13.59
CA ASP A 24 -2.52 -21.18 -14.89
C ASP A 24 -2.85 -20.00 -15.78
N ASP A 25 -1.83 -19.48 -16.44
CA ASP A 25 -1.96 -18.31 -17.29
C ASP A 25 -2.56 -18.69 -18.65
N PRO A 26 -3.70 -18.10 -19.04
CA PRO A 26 -4.20 -18.27 -20.40
C PRO A 26 -3.23 -17.63 -21.41
N VAL A 27 -3.11 -18.23 -22.58
CA VAL A 27 -2.35 -17.63 -23.68
C VAL A 27 -2.88 -16.22 -23.95
N PRO A 28 -2.03 -15.18 -23.95
CA PRO A 28 -2.47 -13.81 -24.19
C PRO A 28 -3.20 -13.67 -25.53
N GLN A 29 -4.35 -13.00 -25.52
CA GLN A 29 -5.21 -12.81 -26.69
C GLN A 29 -5.19 -11.37 -27.23
N SER A 30 -4.42 -10.49 -26.61
CA SER A 30 -4.35 -9.06 -26.97
C SER A 30 -3.02 -8.45 -26.54
N PRO A 31 -2.61 -7.30 -27.13
CA PRO A 31 -1.43 -6.56 -26.67
C PRO A 31 -1.47 -6.19 -25.19
N VAL A 32 -2.65 -5.93 -24.62
CA VAL A 32 -2.81 -5.64 -23.18
C VAL A 32 -2.48 -6.88 -22.35
N SER A 33 -3.05 -8.05 -22.66
CA SER A 33 -2.75 -9.28 -21.92
C SER A 33 -1.30 -9.74 -22.10
N GLU A 34 -0.74 -9.53 -23.30
CA GLU A 34 0.67 -9.79 -23.57
C GLU A 34 1.58 -8.88 -22.74
N SER A 35 1.26 -7.59 -22.62
CA SER A 35 2.02 -6.66 -21.79
C SER A 35 1.93 -6.99 -20.29
N TRP A 36 0.80 -7.54 -19.81
CA TRP A 36 0.71 -8.05 -18.44
C TRP A 36 1.72 -9.17 -18.19
N ARG A 37 1.81 -10.14 -19.07
CA ARG A 37 2.77 -11.23 -18.98
C ARG A 37 4.21 -10.73 -19.11
N ASP A 38 4.53 -10.02 -20.20
CA ASP A 38 5.90 -9.76 -20.61
C ASP A 38 6.54 -8.55 -19.91
N PHE A 39 5.75 -7.56 -19.55
CA PHE A 39 6.26 -6.38 -18.87
C PHE A 39 5.91 -6.39 -17.38
N ILE A 40 4.62 -6.57 -17.02
CA ILE A 40 4.24 -6.46 -15.61
C ILE A 40 4.82 -7.63 -14.81
N TYR A 41 4.54 -8.87 -15.19
CA TYR A 41 5.05 -10.01 -14.43
C TYR A 41 6.54 -10.27 -14.69
N ALA A 42 6.99 -10.30 -15.93
CA ALA A 42 8.39 -10.64 -16.22
C ALA A 42 9.39 -9.55 -15.82
N GLU A 43 9.06 -8.27 -15.95
CA GLU A 43 10.02 -7.19 -15.73
C GLU A 43 9.80 -6.42 -14.41
N ILE A 44 8.55 -6.17 -13.99
CA ILE A 44 8.30 -5.44 -12.74
C ILE A 44 8.34 -6.37 -11.54
N TRP A 45 7.54 -7.45 -11.54
CA TRP A 45 7.48 -8.36 -10.39
C TRP A 45 8.76 -9.16 -10.15
N SER A 46 9.61 -9.35 -11.16
CA SER A 46 10.90 -10.03 -11.02
C SER A 46 12.02 -9.16 -10.42
N ARG A 47 11.79 -7.87 -10.21
CA ARG A 47 12.80 -6.94 -9.72
C ARG A 47 13.11 -7.17 -8.25
N PRO A 48 14.41 -7.23 -7.86
CA PRO A 48 14.80 -7.53 -6.48
C PRO A 48 14.72 -6.33 -5.53
N GLY A 49 14.50 -5.10 -6.04
CA GLY A 49 14.58 -3.87 -5.25
C GLY A 49 13.42 -3.63 -4.28
N LEU A 50 12.38 -4.48 -4.32
CA LEU A 50 11.27 -4.47 -3.38
C LEU A 50 10.83 -5.92 -3.12
N ASP A 51 10.57 -6.26 -1.86
CA ASP A 51 10.13 -7.62 -1.49
C ASP A 51 8.71 -7.93 -1.97
N ARG A 52 8.41 -9.22 -2.06
CA ARG A 52 7.11 -9.72 -2.56
C ARG A 52 5.92 -9.25 -1.72
N ARG A 53 6.07 -9.18 -0.41
CA ARG A 53 5.02 -8.72 0.51
C ARG A 53 4.62 -7.28 0.20
N ALA A 54 5.58 -6.39 0.08
CA ALA A 54 5.34 -4.99 -0.30
C ALA A 54 4.69 -4.88 -1.68
N ARG A 55 5.15 -5.67 -2.68
CA ARG A 55 4.55 -5.66 -4.02
C ARG A 55 3.09 -6.08 -4.02
N PHE A 56 2.71 -7.11 -3.26
CA PHE A 56 1.31 -7.52 -3.12
C PHE A 56 0.44 -6.46 -2.44
N LEU A 57 0.93 -5.84 -1.37
CA LEU A 57 0.20 -4.76 -0.67
C LEU A 57 -0.03 -3.56 -1.59
N ILE A 58 0.99 -3.13 -2.33
CA ILE A 58 0.87 -2.04 -3.31
C ILE A 58 -0.10 -2.43 -4.43
N ALA A 59 0.01 -3.63 -4.97
CA ALA A 59 -0.84 -4.10 -6.06
C ALA A 59 -2.31 -4.20 -5.66
N LEU A 60 -2.60 -4.74 -4.46
CA LEU A 60 -3.96 -4.81 -3.91
C LEU A 60 -4.56 -3.42 -3.71
N ALA A 61 -3.84 -2.52 -3.02
CA ALA A 61 -4.32 -1.17 -2.76
C ALA A 61 -4.50 -0.37 -4.07
N SER A 62 -3.54 -0.46 -5.00
CA SER A 62 -3.62 0.26 -6.28
C SER A 62 -4.73 -0.28 -7.18
N ALA A 63 -4.95 -1.61 -7.20
CA ALA A 63 -6.03 -2.22 -7.97
C ALA A 63 -7.40 -1.79 -7.42
N ALA A 64 -7.57 -1.80 -6.09
CA ALA A 64 -8.79 -1.29 -5.46
C ALA A 64 -8.97 0.21 -5.71
N GLY A 65 -7.91 1.01 -5.62
CA GLY A 65 -7.91 2.44 -5.93
C GLY A 65 -8.35 2.75 -7.36
N ALA A 66 -7.93 1.93 -8.31
CA ALA A 66 -8.24 2.06 -9.73
C ALA A 66 -9.57 1.40 -10.16
N ASP A 67 -10.40 0.92 -9.23
CA ASP A 67 -11.62 0.16 -9.53
C ASP A 67 -11.38 -1.01 -10.50
N ALA A 68 -10.28 -1.74 -10.30
CA ALA A 68 -9.94 -2.86 -11.15
C ALA A 68 -11.03 -3.96 -11.11
N PRO A 69 -11.18 -4.75 -12.20
CA PRO A 69 -12.09 -5.88 -12.20
C PRO A 69 -11.86 -6.84 -11.04
N ALA A 70 -12.92 -7.45 -10.52
CA ALA A 70 -12.87 -8.31 -9.32
C ALA A 70 -11.86 -9.46 -9.45
N ASP A 71 -11.73 -10.06 -10.62
CA ASP A 71 -10.79 -11.15 -10.91
C ASP A 71 -9.33 -10.74 -10.72
N ARG A 72 -9.01 -9.44 -10.86
CA ARG A 72 -7.68 -8.88 -10.57
C ARG A 72 -7.37 -8.91 -9.08
N LEU A 73 -8.31 -8.45 -8.25
CA LEU A 73 -8.19 -8.51 -6.79
C LEU A 73 -8.14 -9.97 -6.32
N ASP A 74 -9.01 -10.83 -6.86
CA ASP A 74 -9.01 -12.27 -6.57
C ASP A 74 -7.66 -12.91 -6.87
N GLY A 75 -7.04 -12.57 -8.00
CA GLY A 75 -5.71 -13.05 -8.37
C GLY A 75 -4.66 -12.64 -7.34
N TYR A 76 -4.62 -11.37 -6.93
CA TYR A 76 -3.64 -10.92 -5.94
C TYR A 76 -3.87 -11.52 -4.55
N VAL A 77 -5.12 -11.66 -4.12
CA VAL A 77 -5.44 -12.34 -2.84
C VAL A 77 -5.00 -13.79 -2.88
N ARG A 78 -5.38 -14.52 -3.94
CA ARG A 78 -5.01 -15.94 -4.11
C ARG A 78 -3.50 -16.12 -4.14
N GLY A 79 -2.79 -15.31 -4.92
CA GLY A 79 -1.34 -15.38 -5.04
C GLY A 79 -0.61 -15.04 -3.74
N ALA A 80 -1.09 -14.04 -2.99
CA ALA A 80 -0.51 -13.69 -1.69
C ALA A 80 -0.64 -14.83 -0.67
N LEU A 81 -1.79 -15.51 -0.66
CA LEU A 81 -2.04 -16.69 0.19
C LEU A 81 -1.21 -17.90 -0.28
N ALA A 82 -1.22 -18.20 -1.58
CA ALA A 82 -0.51 -19.37 -2.15
C ALA A 82 1.02 -19.28 -1.95
N THR A 83 1.58 -18.07 -2.05
CA THR A 83 3.01 -17.84 -1.82
C THR A 83 3.37 -17.69 -0.33
N GLY A 84 2.38 -17.62 0.56
CA GLY A 84 2.57 -17.48 2.00
C GLY A 84 3.14 -16.12 2.44
N VAL A 85 3.14 -15.11 1.56
CA VAL A 85 3.68 -13.78 1.89
C VAL A 85 2.74 -12.95 2.74
N LEU A 86 1.44 -13.25 2.69
CA LEU A 86 0.39 -12.67 3.53
C LEU A 86 -0.56 -13.77 4.01
N THR A 87 -0.96 -13.69 5.25
CA THR A 87 -2.02 -14.53 5.84
C THR A 87 -3.41 -13.92 5.58
N GLN A 88 -4.48 -14.70 5.77
CA GLN A 88 -5.86 -14.19 5.72
C GLN A 88 -6.06 -12.99 6.67
N ALA A 89 -5.58 -13.09 7.91
CA ALA A 89 -5.71 -12.02 8.90
C ALA A 89 -4.99 -10.74 8.45
N GLU A 90 -3.79 -10.86 7.89
CA GLU A 90 -3.04 -9.72 7.36
C GLU A 90 -3.73 -9.08 6.14
N LEU A 91 -4.34 -9.88 5.25
CA LEU A 91 -5.11 -9.37 4.12
C LEU A 91 -6.37 -8.61 4.59
N ARG A 92 -7.08 -9.10 5.63
CA ARG A 92 -8.22 -8.40 6.24
C ARG A 92 -7.78 -7.07 6.89
N GLU A 93 -6.65 -7.04 7.59
CA GLU A 93 -6.07 -5.81 8.13
C GLU A 93 -5.62 -4.86 7.01
N ALA A 94 -5.12 -5.38 5.89
CA ALA A 94 -4.79 -4.58 4.71
C ALA A 94 -6.05 -3.95 4.09
N ALA A 95 -7.14 -4.71 3.93
CA ALA A 95 -8.42 -4.22 3.45
C ALA A 95 -8.96 -3.08 4.33
N LEU A 96 -8.93 -3.26 5.66
CA LEU A 96 -9.31 -2.21 6.62
C LEU A 96 -8.43 -0.96 6.50
N HIS A 97 -7.12 -1.14 6.36
CA HIS A 97 -6.20 0.01 6.23
C HIS A 97 -6.40 0.77 4.90
N VAL A 98 -6.69 0.06 3.80
CA VAL A 98 -7.10 0.68 2.52
C VAL A 98 -8.42 1.43 2.69
N ALA A 99 -9.41 0.89 3.42
CA ALA A 99 -10.66 1.60 3.70
C ALA A 99 -10.41 2.96 4.37
N VAL A 100 -9.47 3.03 5.30
CA VAL A 100 -9.13 4.27 6.01
C VAL A 100 -8.54 5.33 5.07
N TYR A 101 -7.65 4.94 4.15
CA TYR A 101 -6.90 5.89 3.32
C TYR A 101 -7.50 6.11 1.92
N SER A 102 -8.29 5.16 1.41
CA SER A 102 -8.86 5.22 0.06
C SER A 102 -10.39 5.20 0.04
N GLY A 103 -11.02 5.02 1.21
CA GLY A 103 -12.47 4.95 1.35
C GLY A 103 -12.98 3.51 1.54
N TRP A 104 -14.10 3.37 2.25
CA TRP A 104 -14.64 2.07 2.67
C TRP A 104 -15.02 1.16 1.51
N ASP A 105 -15.48 1.70 0.39
CA ASP A 105 -15.82 0.90 -0.80
C ASP A 105 -14.58 0.23 -1.40
N LYS A 106 -13.43 0.92 -1.39
CA LYS A 106 -12.16 0.37 -1.88
C LYS A 106 -11.64 -0.77 -0.96
N GLY A 107 -11.67 -0.54 0.34
CA GLY A 107 -11.35 -1.59 1.31
C GLY A 107 -12.32 -2.76 1.23
N GLY A 108 -13.62 -2.49 1.10
CA GLY A 108 -14.67 -3.49 0.92
C GLY A 108 -14.48 -4.35 -0.33
N ALA A 109 -13.96 -3.79 -1.42
CA ALA A 109 -13.66 -4.56 -2.62
C ALA A 109 -12.57 -5.61 -2.39
N ILE A 110 -11.53 -5.27 -1.61
CA ILE A 110 -10.50 -6.23 -1.21
C ILE A 110 -11.09 -7.28 -0.26
N ASP A 111 -11.88 -6.86 0.72
CA ASP A 111 -12.51 -7.75 1.69
C ASP A 111 -13.42 -8.77 1.01
N ALA A 112 -14.23 -8.34 0.03
CA ALA A 112 -15.05 -9.22 -0.78
C ALA A 112 -14.23 -10.18 -1.67
N ALA A 113 -13.04 -9.77 -2.14
CA ALA A 113 -12.14 -10.67 -2.84
C ALA A 113 -11.60 -11.77 -1.91
N ILE A 114 -11.29 -11.42 -0.66
CA ILE A 114 -10.87 -12.40 0.36
C ILE A 114 -11.99 -13.42 0.61
N ASP A 115 -13.26 -12.97 0.78
CA ASP A 115 -14.40 -13.86 0.96
C ASP A 115 -14.54 -14.88 -0.17
N ARG A 116 -14.39 -14.41 -1.44
CA ARG A 116 -14.46 -15.30 -2.60
C ARG A 116 -13.35 -16.34 -2.62
N ILE A 117 -12.13 -15.96 -2.28
CA ILE A 117 -10.99 -16.89 -2.29
C ILE A 117 -11.06 -17.85 -1.10
N GLU A 118 -11.47 -17.40 0.08
CA GLU A 118 -11.71 -18.27 1.22
C GLU A 118 -12.77 -19.33 0.91
N ALA A 119 -13.87 -18.93 0.27
CA ALA A 119 -14.93 -19.85 -0.16
C ALA A 119 -14.45 -20.82 -1.25
N GLU A 120 -13.69 -20.33 -2.25
CA GLU A 120 -13.12 -21.14 -3.34
C GLU A 120 -12.18 -22.23 -2.79
N GLN A 121 -11.39 -21.89 -1.76
CA GLN A 121 -10.38 -22.78 -1.19
C GLN A 121 -10.87 -23.57 0.04
N GLY A 122 -12.11 -23.36 0.49
CA GLY A 122 -12.65 -23.99 1.68
C GLY A 122 -11.87 -23.64 2.95
N MET A 123 -11.34 -22.42 3.03
CA MET A 123 -10.53 -21.97 4.17
C MET A 123 -11.44 -21.62 5.36
N PRO A 124 -11.02 -21.95 6.60
CA PRO A 124 -11.75 -21.49 7.78
C PRO A 124 -11.59 -19.97 7.94
N PRO A 125 -12.57 -19.28 8.56
CA PRO A 125 -12.44 -17.85 8.86
C PRO A 125 -11.19 -17.53 9.67
N ALA A 126 -10.53 -16.42 9.34
CA ALA A 126 -9.39 -15.95 10.10
C ALA A 126 -9.79 -15.44 11.48
N LEU A 127 -8.91 -15.63 12.48
CA LEU A 127 -9.07 -14.99 13.77
C LEU A 127 -8.64 -13.52 13.64
N LEU A 128 -9.58 -12.60 13.86
CA LEU A 128 -9.39 -11.15 13.68
C LEU A 128 -9.51 -10.43 15.00
N ALA A 129 -8.71 -9.36 15.17
CA ALA A 129 -8.90 -8.43 16.26
C ALA A 129 -10.16 -7.58 15.98
N PRO A 130 -11.15 -7.54 16.89
CA PRO A 130 -12.36 -6.75 16.67
C PRO A 130 -12.04 -5.24 16.69
N ILE A 131 -12.91 -4.46 16.05
CA ILE A 131 -12.87 -3.00 16.18
C ILE A 131 -13.41 -2.63 17.55
N ARG A 132 -12.65 -1.83 18.30
CA ARG A 132 -13.07 -1.33 19.64
C ARG A 132 -13.53 -2.44 20.57
N ALA A 133 -12.68 -3.45 20.75
CA ALA A 133 -12.94 -4.62 21.59
C ALA A 133 -13.28 -4.29 23.04
N GLU A 134 -12.68 -3.22 23.56
CA GLU A 134 -12.81 -2.78 24.95
C GLU A 134 -13.47 -1.40 25.04
N PRO A 135 -14.14 -1.09 26.17
CA PRO A 135 -14.54 0.28 26.47
C PRO A 135 -13.32 1.21 26.39
N TRP A 136 -13.48 2.36 25.76
CA TRP A 136 -12.38 3.30 25.57
C TRP A 136 -12.72 4.69 26.07
N ASP A 137 -11.71 5.34 26.62
CA ASP A 137 -11.76 6.75 27.00
C ASP A 137 -11.25 7.62 25.85
N ALA A 138 -12.03 8.61 25.44
CA ALA A 138 -11.73 9.46 24.29
C ALA A 138 -10.45 10.29 24.50
N GLN A 139 -10.20 10.75 25.75
CA GLN A 139 -9.00 11.53 26.07
C GLN A 139 -7.75 10.64 26.00
N GLN A 140 -7.80 9.47 26.61
CA GLN A 140 -6.69 8.52 26.57
C GLN A 140 -6.38 8.08 25.14
N ARG A 141 -7.43 7.81 24.32
CA ARG A 141 -7.28 7.43 22.92
C ARG A 141 -6.65 8.55 22.10
N MET A 142 -7.02 9.79 22.35
CA MET A 142 -6.42 10.95 21.69
C MET A 142 -4.93 11.10 22.05
N GLU A 143 -4.56 10.88 23.32
CA GLU A 143 -3.16 10.91 23.76
C GLU A 143 -2.33 9.80 23.09
N GLN A 144 -2.87 8.58 23.00
CA GLN A 144 -2.28 7.49 22.21
C GLN A 144 -2.14 7.87 20.74
N GLY A 145 -3.18 8.48 20.16
CA GLY A 145 -3.17 8.94 18.77
C GLY A 145 -2.09 10.00 18.50
N PHE A 146 -1.86 10.92 19.40
CA PHE A 146 -0.75 11.88 19.29
C PHE A 146 0.62 11.19 19.33
N ALA A 147 0.79 10.23 20.24
CA ALA A 147 2.04 9.48 20.35
C ALA A 147 2.30 8.67 19.07
N GLU A 148 1.29 7.96 18.56
CA GLU A 148 1.39 7.18 17.34
C GLU A 148 1.55 8.07 16.09
N PHE A 149 0.83 9.20 16.03
CA PHE A 149 1.03 10.16 14.95
C PHE A 149 2.51 10.58 14.84
N ARG A 150 3.13 10.92 15.98
CA ARG A 150 4.54 11.32 16.02
C ARG A 150 5.46 10.16 15.61
N ALA A 151 5.18 8.95 16.06
CA ALA A 151 5.97 7.77 15.70
C ALA A 151 5.88 7.46 14.19
N VAL A 152 4.69 7.55 13.62
CA VAL A 152 4.44 7.28 12.21
C VAL A 152 4.89 8.44 11.32
N MET A 153 4.57 9.69 11.66
CA MET A 153 4.79 10.84 10.79
C MET A 153 6.12 11.55 11.01
N THR A 154 6.84 11.22 12.10
CA THR A 154 8.16 11.79 12.45
C THR A 154 8.17 13.30 12.73
N PHE A 155 7.00 13.92 12.90
CA PHE A 155 6.82 15.31 13.34
C PHE A 155 5.60 15.46 14.24
N ASP A 156 5.49 16.59 14.92
CA ASP A 156 4.36 16.84 15.81
C ASP A 156 3.06 17.03 15.01
N GLY A 157 2.02 16.35 15.45
CA GLY A 157 0.67 16.51 14.91
C GLY A 157 0.10 17.91 15.15
N PRO A 158 -0.96 18.28 14.44
CA PRO A 158 -1.63 19.55 14.66
C PRO A 158 -2.12 19.63 16.11
N ARG A 159 -1.83 20.71 16.80
CA ARG A 159 -2.43 20.98 18.13
C ARG A 159 -3.90 21.26 17.90
N VAL A 160 -4.74 20.33 18.33
CA VAL A 160 -6.19 20.41 18.12
C VAL A 160 -6.79 21.08 19.37
N GLY A 161 -7.42 22.24 19.16
CA GLY A 161 -8.38 22.77 20.14
C GLY A 161 -9.66 21.91 20.13
N ASN A 162 -10.36 21.82 21.26
CA ASN A 162 -11.62 21.09 21.38
C ASN A 162 -12.62 21.53 20.31
N GLY A 163 -13.26 20.57 19.64
CA GLY A 163 -14.37 20.83 18.73
C GLY A 163 -14.06 20.76 17.23
N LEU A 164 -12.98 20.09 16.83
CA LEU A 164 -12.71 19.77 15.43
C LEU A 164 -12.87 18.25 15.18
N PRO A 165 -14.11 17.76 14.88
CA PRO A 165 -14.40 16.32 14.82
C PRO A 165 -13.48 15.54 13.88
N TYR A 166 -13.18 16.10 12.71
CA TYR A 166 -12.28 15.42 11.74
C TYR A 166 -10.89 15.17 12.34
N LEU A 167 -10.30 16.15 13.02
CA LEU A 167 -8.96 16.00 13.60
C LEU A 167 -8.98 15.18 14.87
N GLN A 168 -9.93 15.46 15.76
CA GLN A 168 -9.99 14.82 17.07
C GLN A 168 -10.51 13.38 16.98
N ASP A 169 -11.70 13.19 16.43
CA ASP A 169 -12.37 11.89 16.44
C ASP A 169 -11.90 11.03 15.25
N GLY A 170 -11.65 11.66 14.10
CA GLY A 170 -11.14 10.97 12.90
C GLY A 170 -9.65 10.68 12.99
N ILE A 171 -8.81 11.72 12.91
CA ILE A 171 -7.36 11.52 12.77
C ILE A 171 -6.75 10.98 14.06
N LEU A 172 -6.93 11.64 15.20
CA LEU A 172 -6.23 11.25 16.42
C LEU A 172 -6.87 10.03 17.09
N ASN A 173 -8.17 10.01 17.29
CA ASN A 173 -8.82 8.89 17.97
C ASN A 173 -8.93 7.64 17.10
N PHE A 174 -9.33 7.77 15.84
CA PHE A 174 -9.56 6.60 14.99
C PHE A 174 -8.33 6.21 14.19
N VAL A 175 -7.81 7.10 13.31
CA VAL A 175 -6.71 6.72 12.41
C VAL A 175 -5.46 6.35 13.19
N PHE A 176 -4.91 7.25 14.00
CA PHE A 176 -3.68 6.98 14.74
C PHE A 176 -3.91 6.26 16.07
N GLY A 177 -4.96 6.60 16.84
CA GLY A 177 -5.22 5.99 18.13
C GLY A 177 -5.77 4.56 18.06
N GLU A 178 -6.27 4.12 16.90
CA GLU A 178 -6.77 2.77 16.72
C GLU A 178 -6.15 2.08 15.49
N MET A 179 -6.34 2.59 14.28
CA MET A 179 -6.00 1.86 13.06
C MET A 179 -4.50 1.59 12.88
N TRP A 180 -3.64 2.55 13.20
CA TRP A 180 -2.20 2.32 13.17
C TRP A 180 -1.69 1.43 14.31
N CYS A 181 -2.39 1.43 15.45
CA CYS A 181 -2.05 0.60 16.62
C CYS A 181 -2.58 -0.84 16.54
N ARG A 182 -3.40 -1.18 15.53
CA ARG A 182 -3.99 -2.53 15.42
C ARG A 182 -2.93 -3.60 15.21
N PRO A 183 -3.10 -4.80 15.82
CA PRO A 183 -2.26 -5.96 15.51
C PRO A 183 -2.51 -6.45 14.07
N GLY A 184 -1.70 -7.39 13.60
CA GLY A 184 -1.89 -8.09 12.34
C GLY A 184 -1.07 -7.54 11.17
N LEU A 185 -0.73 -6.24 11.15
CA LEU A 185 0.21 -5.68 10.19
C LEU A 185 1.26 -4.83 10.90
N ASP A 186 2.51 -4.97 10.47
CA ASP A 186 3.60 -4.10 10.90
C ASP A 186 3.48 -2.68 10.29
N GLN A 187 4.21 -1.74 10.86
CA GLN A 187 4.17 -0.33 10.44
C GLN A 187 4.61 -0.15 8.98
N ARG A 188 5.62 -0.91 8.52
CA ARG A 188 6.10 -0.86 7.13
C ARG A 188 5.03 -1.35 6.14
N SER A 189 4.32 -2.43 6.44
CA SER A 189 3.21 -2.93 5.63
C SER A 189 2.08 -1.90 5.52
N ARG A 190 1.69 -1.29 6.65
CA ARG A 190 0.69 -0.20 6.68
C ARG A 190 1.17 1.01 5.87
N ARG A 191 2.47 1.31 5.90
CA ARG A 191 3.06 2.40 5.13
C ARG A 191 2.85 2.24 3.63
N PHE A 192 3.09 1.07 3.04
CA PHE A 192 2.87 0.86 1.61
C PHE A 192 1.39 1.04 1.20
N LEU A 193 0.46 0.57 2.01
CA LEU A 193 -0.98 0.79 1.79
C LEU A 193 -1.35 2.28 1.84
N THR A 194 -0.86 2.98 2.87
CA THR A 194 -1.05 4.44 3.04
C THR A 194 -0.49 5.21 1.85
N LEU A 195 0.72 4.87 1.39
CA LEU A 195 1.38 5.57 0.27
C LEU A 195 0.57 5.46 -1.02
N VAL A 196 -0.10 4.33 -1.26
CA VAL A 196 -1.05 4.21 -2.40
C VAL A 196 -2.22 5.16 -2.20
N GLY A 197 -2.88 5.14 -1.05
CA GLY A 197 -4.05 5.99 -0.78
C GLY A 197 -3.74 7.49 -0.90
N VAL A 198 -2.61 7.95 -0.33
CA VAL A 198 -2.21 9.36 -0.45
C VAL A 198 -1.80 9.72 -1.88
N ALA A 199 -1.12 8.82 -2.61
CA ALA A 199 -0.78 9.03 -4.02
C ALA A 199 -2.05 9.19 -4.88
N ASP A 200 -3.09 8.41 -4.60
CA ASP A 200 -4.36 8.49 -5.30
C ASP A 200 -5.19 9.74 -4.98
N SER A 201 -5.02 10.30 -3.79
CA SER A 201 -5.78 11.47 -3.32
C SER A 201 -5.47 12.76 -4.09
N ALA A 202 -4.34 12.84 -4.79
CA ALA A 202 -3.78 14.05 -5.42
C ALA A 202 -3.57 15.23 -4.44
N ALA A 203 -3.63 15.00 -3.14
CA ALA A 203 -3.45 16.02 -2.10
C ALA A 203 -1.97 16.22 -1.78
N THR A 204 -1.43 17.39 -2.10
CA THR A 204 0.01 17.65 -2.04
C THR A 204 0.63 17.50 -0.65
N VAL A 205 -0.08 17.96 0.40
CA VAL A 205 0.41 17.88 1.79
C VAL A 205 0.49 16.43 2.29
N PRO A 206 -0.57 15.59 2.22
CA PRO A 206 -0.48 14.18 2.57
C PRO A 206 0.57 13.42 1.75
N ILE A 207 0.66 13.66 0.45
CA ILE A 207 1.68 13.02 -0.39
C ILE A 207 3.08 13.35 0.14
N ALA A 208 3.46 14.63 0.24
CA ALA A 208 4.79 15.04 0.67
C ALA A 208 5.11 14.52 2.09
N SER A 209 4.21 14.72 3.04
CA SER A 209 4.43 14.34 4.44
C SER A 209 4.56 12.83 4.65
N HIS A 210 3.73 12.02 4.00
CA HIS A 210 3.78 10.56 4.15
C HIS A 210 4.99 9.92 3.43
N PHE A 211 5.38 10.42 2.24
CA PHE A 211 6.59 9.93 1.56
C PHE A 211 7.85 10.31 2.33
N HIS A 212 7.91 11.53 2.87
CA HIS A 212 9.01 11.94 3.77
C HIS A 212 9.06 11.04 5.01
N ALA A 213 7.93 10.90 5.72
CA ALA A 213 7.84 10.10 6.93
C ALA A 213 8.20 8.62 6.70
N ALA A 214 7.87 8.06 5.54
CA ALA A 214 8.23 6.68 5.19
C ALA A 214 9.75 6.45 5.20
N MET A 215 10.52 7.44 4.78
CA MET A 215 11.99 7.38 4.80
C MET A 215 12.56 7.82 6.14
N ALA A 216 12.04 8.88 6.75
CA ALA A 216 12.53 9.42 8.00
C ALA A 216 12.27 8.49 9.22
N SER A 217 11.30 7.58 9.12
CA SER A 217 11.01 6.53 10.13
C SER A 217 11.71 5.21 9.84
N ASP A 218 12.58 5.14 8.84
CA ASP A 218 13.24 3.91 8.37
C ASP A 218 12.28 2.78 7.94
N ASN A 219 11.01 3.08 7.67
CA ASN A 219 10.07 2.09 7.13
C ASN A 219 10.39 1.71 5.69
N CYS A 220 10.88 2.67 4.90
CA CYS A 220 11.22 2.48 3.50
C CYS A 220 12.50 3.25 3.15
N THR A 221 13.34 2.66 2.33
CA THR A 221 14.47 3.36 1.72
C THR A 221 14.00 4.13 0.47
N ALA A 222 14.77 5.13 0.05
CA ALA A 222 14.52 5.83 -1.21
C ALA A 222 14.55 4.87 -2.42
N ALA A 223 15.38 3.83 -2.38
CA ALA A 223 15.45 2.81 -3.43
C ALA A 223 14.14 2.00 -3.51
N GLU A 224 13.60 1.57 -2.38
CA GLU A 224 12.31 0.86 -2.31
C GLU A 224 11.15 1.76 -2.76
N LEU A 225 11.18 3.06 -2.45
CA LEU A 225 10.16 4.00 -2.91
C LEU A 225 10.23 4.25 -4.43
N ASN A 226 11.39 4.18 -5.06
CA ASN A 226 11.49 4.17 -6.52
C ASN A 226 10.87 2.90 -7.13
N GLU A 227 11.03 1.73 -6.51
CA GLU A 227 10.35 0.50 -6.90
C GLU A 227 8.82 0.57 -6.63
N PHE A 228 8.42 1.24 -5.52
CA PHE A 228 7.01 1.53 -5.24
C PHE A 228 6.37 2.31 -6.40
N VAL A 229 7.01 3.38 -6.87
CA VAL A 229 6.48 4.19 -7.98
C VAL A 229 6.25 3.35 -9.23
N LEU A 230 7.19 2.47 -9.56
CA LEU A 230 7.07 1.56 -10.71
C LEU A 230 5.91 0.56 -10.53
N GLN A 231 5.77 -0.04 -9.35
CA GLN A 231 4.67 -0.96 -9.04
C GLN A 231 3.31 -0.25 -9.05
N TYR A 232 3.24 0.95 -8.48
CA TYR A 232 2.05 1.80 -8.45
C TYR A 232 1.60 2.23 -9.85
N ALA A 233 2.54 2.54 -10.75
CA ALA A 233 2.25 2.96 -12.12
C ALA A 233 1.42 1.93 -12.91
N VAL A 234 1.51 0.65 -12.56
CA VAL A 234 0.78 -0.45 -13.23
C VAL A 234 -0.73 -0.22 -13.22
N GLN A 235 -1.28 0.23 -12.09
CA GLN A 235 -2.72 0.45 -11.92
C GLN A 235 -3.09 1.93 -12.08
N ALA A 236 -2.25 2.84 -11.57
CA ALA A 236 -2.53 4.26 -11.54
C ALA A 236 -2.25 4.99 -12.87
N GLY A 237 -1.44 4.38 -13.74
CA GLY A 237 -0.95 4.98 -14.99
C GLY A 237 0.30 5.85 -14.82
N TRP A 238 1.10 5.93 -15.86
CA TRP A 238 2.40 6.60 -15.87
C TRP A 238 2.35 8.10 -15.54
N PRO A 239 1.38 8.91 -16.03
CA PRO A 239 1.34 10.33 -15.71
C PRO A 239 1.19 10.60 -14.21
N LYS A 240 0.33 9.83 -13.54
CA LYS A 240 0.12 9.95 -12.09
C LYS A 240 1.38 9.52 -11.33
N ALA A 241 1.98 8.38 -11.73
CA ALA A 241 3.22 7.89 -11.15
C ALA A 241 4.39 8.86 -11.33
N SER A 242 4.46 9.62 -12.43
CA SER A 242 5.51 10.64 -12.65
C SER A 242 5.46 11.76 -11.61
N VAL A 243 4.27 12.16 -11.16
CA VAL A 243 4.12 13.13 -10.06
C VAL A 243 4.72 12.56 -8.78
N ILE A 244 4.38 11.31 -8.45
CA ILE A 244 4.89 10.64 -7.25
C ILE A 244 6.41 10.43 -7.33
N GLN A 245 6.95 10.13 -8.51
CA GLN A 245 8.41 10.04 -8.70
C GLN A 245 9.11 11.37 -8.34
N GLY A 246 8.55 12.49 -8.74
CA GLY A 246 9.07 13.81 -8.35
C GLY A 246 9.09 14.01 -6.84
N VAL A 247 8.01 13.63 -6.15
CA VAL A 247 7.92 13.69 -4.69
C VAL A 247 8.94 12.78 -4.00
N VAL A 248 9.11 11.54 -4.47
CA VAL A 248 10.11 10.62 -3.90
C VAL A 248 11.51 11.23 -3.98
N LEU A 249 11.88 11.80 -5.12
CA LEU A 249 13.20 12.44 -5.29
C LEU A 249 13.38 13.66 -4.39
N GLU A 250 12.35 14.52 -4.28
CA GLU A 250 12.40 15.70 -3.42
C GLU A 250 12.50 15.30 -1.94
N MET A 251 11.64 14.42 -1.48
CA MET A 251 11.61 14.00 -0.08
C MET A 251 12.86 13.22 0.32
N ALA A 252 13.41 12.39 -0.57
CA ALA A 252 14.70 11.73 -0.34
C ALA A 252 15.84 12.74 -0.16
N GLY A 253 15.86 13.80 -0.96
CA GLY A 253 16.81 14.90 -0.80
C GLY A 253 16.68 15.61 0.54
N LYS A 254 15.46 15.85 1.00
CA LYS A 254 15.20 16.49 2.32
C LYS A 254 15.63 15.59 3.48
N VAL A 255 15.25 14.31 3.46
CA VAL A 255 15.63 13.35 4.51
C VAL A 255 17.16 13.20 4.60
N ALA A 256 17.86 13.13 3.47
CA ALA A 256 19.32 13.05 3.44
C ALA A 256 20.00 14.28 4.05
N LYS A 257 19.33 15.43 4.07
CA LYS A 257 19.81 16.70 4.66
C LYS A 257 19.28 16.93 6.09
N GLY A 258 18.46 16.05 6.63
CA GLY A 258 17.81 16.24 7.92
C GLY A 258 16.75 17.34 7.94
N LEU A 259 16.20 17.71 6.77
CA LEU A 259 15.17 18.74 6.65
C LEU A 259 13.77 18.15 6.85
N ALA A 260 12.85 18.95 7.40
CA ALA A 260 11.44 18.60 7.50
C ALA A 260 10.77 18.55 6.11
N TRP A 261 9.68 17.79 5.99
CA TRP A 261 8.96 17.63 4.72
C TRP A 261 8.51 18.94 4.07
N ASN A 262 8.15 19.95 4.88
CA ASN A 262 7.67 21.27 4.46
C ASN A 262 8.75 22.38 4.53
N GLU A 263 9.96 22.05 4.92
CA GLU A 263 11.07 22.98 4.95
C GLU A 263 11.55 23.32 3.54
N ARG A 264 11.85 24.59 3.29
CA ARG A 264 12.39 25.02 2.00
C ARG A 264 13.91 24.85 1.98
N GLU A 265 14.44 24.33 0.88
CA GLU A 265 15.88 24.37 0.66
C GLU A 265 16.31 25.82 0.45
N GLU A 266 17.27 26.29 1.25
CA GLU A 266 17.86 27.62 1.03
C GLU A 266 18.57 27.60 -0.33
N GLY A 267 18.13 28.46 -1.26
CA GLY A 267 18.81 28.68 -2.56
C GLY A 267 18.08 28.16 -3.81
N ARG A 268 16.79 27.76 -3.71
CA ARG A 268 15.95 27.51 -4.90
C ARG A 268 14.84 28.54 -5.06
#